data_975555f2747d9d2d3a8e9f1b75ec2aee
#
_entry.id   975555f2747d9d2d3a8e9f1b75ec2aee
#
_cell.length_a   1.000
_cell.length_b   1.000
_cell.length_c   1.000
_cell.angle_alpha   90.00
_cell.angle_beta   90.00
_cell.angle_gamma   90.00
#
_symmetry.space_group_name_H-M   'P 1'
#
loop_
_entity.id
_entity.type
_entity.pdbx_description
1 polymer ?
#
loop_
_entity_poly.entity_id
_entity_poly.type
_entity_poly.pdbx_seq_one_letter_code
_entity_poly.pdbx_strand_id
1 'polypeptide(L)'
;MKQMALDIGLNASPSLQSFFPGPNKEAFEHVRLWVSHDPRSPVPTYLWGESGSGKTHLLRAVAQWLQQNGQAVGWMDAGVAEPGAFDPAWQVVIMDDVDAYSAVQQHAAFNWFVHAMAPGQGQQRWVLAAGALPPSHLNLREDLRTRLGWGHVFQLKVLDEAQRRAVLRQQAEARGVFLKDEVMDYILNRFSRDLGSLMGLLDQLDQYALREQRGISIPLIKSMLSDDIETS
;
A
#
# COMPACT_ATOMS: atom_id res chain seq x y z
N MET A 1 -14.69 7.26 22.64
CA MET A 1 -14.86 5.90 22.08
C MET A 1 -13.48 5.41 21.66
N LYS A 2 -12.97 4.32 22.23
CA LYS A 2 -11.70 3.72 21.78
C LYS A 2 -11.94 3.04 20.43
N GLN A 3 -11.23 3.47 19.39
CA GLN A 3 -11.15 2.78 18.13
C GLN A 3 -10.39 1.47 18.38
N MET A 4 -11.05 0.34 18.20
CA MET A 4 -10.37 -0.95 18.24
C MET A 4 -9.62 -1.12 16.90
N ALA A 5 -8.30 -1.14 16.95
CA ALA A 5 -7.51 -1.66 15.85
C ALA A 5 -7.65 -3.19 15.89
N LEU A 6 -8.54 -3.72 15.08
CA LEU A 6 -8.54 -5.16 14.79
C LEU A 6 -7.42 -5.41 13.78
N ASP A 7 -6.43 -6.17 14.19
CA ASP A 7 -5.42 -6.73 13.31
C ASP A 7 -6.04 -7.95 12.60
N ILE A 8 -6.77 -7.66 11.53
CA ILE A 8 -7.53 -8.67 10.80
C ILE A 8 -6.59 -9.27 9.73
N GLY A 9 -5.90 -10.34 10.09
CA GLY A 9 -4.92 -11.03 9.27
C GLY A 9 -5.47 -11.81 8.06
N LEU A 10 -6.35 -11.24 7.25
CA LEU A 10 -6.73 -11.79 5.95
C LEU A 10 -6.36 -10.79 4.84
N ASN A 11 -5.19 -10.99 4.28
CA ASN A 11 -4.65 -10.21 3.18
C ASN A 11 -5.29 -10.66 1.85
N ALA A 12 -6.31 -9.95 1.39
CA ALA A 12 -6.47 -9.82 -0.05
C ALA A 12 -5.18 -9.17 -0.56
N SER A 13 -4.37 -9.93 -1.30
CA SER A 13 -3.07 -9.45 -1.80
C SER A 13 -3.26 -8.13 -2.55
N PRO A 14 -2.52 -7.07 -2.20
CA PRO A 14 -2.63 -5.77 -2.85
C PRO A 14 -2.41 -5.92 -4.36
N SER A 15 -3.35 -5.44 -5.17
CA SER A 15 -3.21 -5.47 -6.62
C SER A 15 -3.49 -4.09 -7.22
N LEU A 16 -2.95 -3.82 -8.42
CA LEU A 16 -3.24 -2.57 -9.12
C LEU A 16 -4.73 -2.42 -9.44
N GLN A 17 -5.45 -3.54 -9.66
CA GLN A 17 -6.88 -3.51 -9.90
C GLN A 17 -7.70 -3.19 -8.64
N SER A 18 -7.20 -3.55 -7.45
CA SER A 18 -7.87 -3.27 -6.18
C SER A 18 -7.61 -1.85 -5.66
N PHE A 19 -6.65 -1.13 -6.24
CA PHE A 19 -6.38 0.25 -5.85
C PHE A 19 -7.45 1.19 -6.40
N PHE A 20 -8.09 1.95 -5.51
CA PHE A 20 -9.04 2.99 -5.90
C PHE A 20 -8.32 4.32 -6.09
N PRO A 21 -8.21 4.84 -7.32
CA PRO A 21 -7.44 6.05 -7.59
C PRO A 21 -8.01 7.31 -6.91
N GLY A 22 -9.32 7.51 -6.97
CA GLY A 22 -9.98 8.68 -6.40
C GLY A 22 -9.23 9.99 -6.69
N PRO A 23 -8.83 10.74 -5.63
CA PRO A 23 -8.07 11.98 -5.79
C PRO A 23 -6.61 11.75 -6.23
N ASN A 24 -6.15 10.48 -6.27
CA ASN A 24 -4.77 10.07 -6.56
C ASN A 24 -4.60 9.55 -7.99
N LYS A 25 -5.53 9.90 -8.89
CA LYS A 25 -5.58 9.38 -10.26
C LYS A 25 -4.26 9.62 -11.01
N GLU A 26 -3.67 10.80 -10.88
CA GLU A 26 -2.42 11.15 -11.57
C GLU A 26 -1.26 10.25 -11.12
N ALA A 27 -1.05 10.10 -9.81
CA ALA A 27 -0.02 9.23 -9.25
C ALA A 27 -0.24 7.77 -9.63
N PHE A 28 -1.49 7.30 -9.55
CA PHE A 28 -1.85 5.94 -9.93
C PHE A 28 -1.60 5.65 -11.41
N GLU A 29 -2.03 6.54 -12.31
CA GLU A 29 -1.81 6.38 -13.76
C GLU A 29 -0.31 6.41 -14.10
N HIS A 30 0.47 7.29 -13.45
CA HIS A 30 1.92 7.28 -13.60
C HIS A 30 2.51 5.92 -13.21
N VAL A 31 2.17 5.39 -12.03
CA VAL A 31 2.68 4.10 -11.56
C VAL A 31 2.20 2.96 -12.46
N ARG A 32 0.94 2.96 -12.87
CA ARG A 32 0.36 1.95 -13.78
C ARG A 32 1.08 1.92 -15.12
N LEU A 33 1.33 3.07 -15.72
CA LEU A 33 2.09 3.19 -16.95
C LEU A 33 3.55 2.76 -16.74
N TRP A 34 4.14 3.18 -15.63
CA TRP A 34 5.52 2.85 -15.28
C TRP A 34 5.74 1.33 -15.15
N VAL A 35 4.81 0.56 -14.55
CA VAL A 35 4.95 -0.90 -14.46
C VAL A 35 4.71 -1.61 -15.80
N SER A 36 3.86 -1.07 -16.68
CA SER A 36 3.43 -1.72 -17.91
C SER A 36 4.27 -1.39 -19.15
N HIS A 37 5.14 -0.36 -19.06
CA HIS A 37 5.98 0.04 -20.17
C HIS A 37 7.43 -0.41 -20.00
N ASP A 38 8.05 -0.78 -21.12
CA ASP A 38 9.49 -1.02 -21.24
C ASP A 38 10.00 -0.28 -22.49
N PRO A 39 10.98 0.64 -22.37
CA PRO A 39 11.69 1.03 -21.15
C PRO A 39 10.86 1.95 -20.25
N ARG A 40 10.99 1.75 -18.93
CA ARG A 40 10.42 2.65 -17.92
C ARG A 40 11.17 3.98 -17.87
N SER A 41 10.54 4.99 -17.25
CA SER A 41 11.24 6.25 -16.96
C SER A 41 12.52 5.98 -16.15
N PRO A 42 13.68 6.51 -16.58
CA PRO A 42 14.97 6.23 -15.92
C PRO A 42 15.12 6.94 -14.57
N VAL A 43 14.23 7.88 -14.24
CA VAL A 43 14.29 8.62 -12.97
C VAL A 43 13.46 7.94 -11.89
N PRO A 44 13.81 8.09 -10.59
CA PRO A 44 13.07 7.49 -9.50
C PRO A 44 11.66 8.08 -9.40
N THR A 45 10.76 7.31 -8.81
CA THR A 45 9.42 7.79 -8.42
C THR A 45 9.30 7.77 -6.91
N TYR A 46 8.85 8.88 -6.33
CA TYR A 46 8.62 9.03 -4.92
C TYR A 46 7.16 9.41 -4.63
N LEU A 47 6.51 8.60 -3.79
CA LEU A 47 5.12 8.80 -3.35
C LEU A 47 5.14 9.29 -1.89
N TRP A 48 4.37 10.35 -1.60
CA TRP A 48 4.28 10.81 -0.22
C TRP A 48 2.84 11.13 0.17
N GLY A 49 2.56 11.11 1.47
CA GLY A 49 1.23 11.42 1.98
C GLY A 49 0.99 10.83 3.37
N GLU A 50 -0.09 11.24 3.98
CA GLU A 50 -0.48 10.80 5.32
C GLU A 50 -0.66 9.28 5.41
N SER A 51 -0.67 8.76 6.64
CA SER A 51 -1.03 7.37 6.90
C SER A 51 -2.44 7.07 6.37
N GLY A 52 -2.64 5.91 5.76
CA GLY A 52 -3.91 5.54 5.15
C GLY A 52 -4.15 6.13 3.74
N SER A 53 -3.19 6.85 3.15
CA SER A 53 -3.32 7.36 1.76
C SER A 53 -3.12 6.28 0.69
N GLY A 54 -2.71 5.06 1.06
CA GLY A 54 -2.56 3.94 0.14
C GLY A 54 -1.14 3.73 -0.42
N LYS A 55 -0.11 4.42 0.10
CA LYS A 55 1.30 4.28 -0.35
C LYS A 55 1.76 2.82 -0.35
N THR A 56 1.79 2.20 0.81
CA THR A 56 2.22 0.80 1.00
C THR A 56 1.40 -0.16 0.15
N HIS A 57 0.08 0.05 0.04
CA HIS A 57 -0.78 -0.75 -0.82
C HIS A 57 -0.31 -0.67 -2.28
N LEU A 58 -0.07 0.55 -2.79
CA LEU A 58 0.36 0.75 -4.16
C LEU A 58 1.75 0.17 -4.42
N LEU A 59 2.70 0.36 -3.49
CA LEU A 59 4.04 -0.24 -3.60
C LEU A 59 3.98 -1.77 -3.62
N ARG A 60 3.19 -2.40 -2.75
CA ARG A 60 3.01 -3.85 -2.71
C ARG A 60 2.32 -4.38 -3.96
N ALA A 61 1.31 -3.66 -4.48
CA ALA A 61 0.66 -4.00 -5.73
C ALA A 61 1.63 -3.99 -6.92
N VAL A 62 2.54 -2.99 -6.95
CA VAL A 62 3.62 -2.91 -7.93
C VAL A 62 4.59 -4.08 -7.78
N ALA A 63 5.06 -4.35 -6.55
CA ALA A 63 5.99 -5.46 -6.29
C ALA A 63 5.40 -6.81 -6.75
N GLN A 64 4.14 -7.06 -6.39
CA GLN A 64 3.45 -8.28 -6.79
C GLN A 64 3.31 -8.39 -8.31
N TRP A 65 2.93 -7.31 -8.99
CA TRP A 65 2.81 -7.30 -10.44
C TRP A 65 4.15 -7.60 -11.12
N LEU A 66 5.23 -6.97 -10.65
CA LEU A 66 6.59 -7.19 -11.18
C LEU A 66 7.04 -8.64 -10.98
N GLN A 67 6.84 -9.20 -9.79
CA GLN A 67 7.19 -10.59 -9.47
C GLN A 67 6.40 -11.59 -10.32
N GLN A 68 5.10 -11.37 -10.53
CA GLN A 68 4.25 -12.19 -11.41
C GLN A 68 4.73 -12.15 -12.88
N ASN A 69 5.41 -11.08 -13.29
CA ASN A 69 6.03 -10.95 -14.61
C ASN A 69 7.53 -11.33 -14.63
N GLY A 70 7.98 -12.09 -13.62
CA GLY A 70 9.34 -12.65 -13.57
C GLY A 70 10.44 -11.64 -13.24
N GLN A 71 10.09 -10.45 -12.73
CA GLN A 71 11.07 -9.42 -12.38
C GLN A 71 11.46 -9.53 -10.90
N ALA A 72 12.77 -9.51 -10.63
CA ALA A 72 13.29 -9.51 -9.27
C ALA A 72 13.17 -8.11 -8.65
N VAL A 73 12.65 -8.06 -7.42
CA VAL A 73 12.37 -6.83 -6.68
C VAL A 73 13.11 -6.84 -5.34
N GLY A 74 13.92 -5.82 -5.08
CA GLY A 74 14.44 -5.53 -3.76
C GLY A 74 13.42 -4.72 -2.96
N TRP A 75 13.07 -5.18 -1.76
CA TRP A 75 12.12 -4.50 -0.87
C TRP A 75 12.79 -4.10 0.44
N MET A 76 12.60 -2.85 0.86
CA MET A 76 12.99 -2.35 2.16
C MET A 76 11.85 -1.54 2.76
N ASP A 77 11.54 -1.81 4.02
CA ASP A 77 10.66 -0.99 4.85
C ASP A 77 11.28 -0.80 6.25
N ALA A 78 10.65 -0.01 7.09
CA ALA A 78 11.14 0.30 8.43
C ALA A 78 11.24 -0.94 9.36
N GLY A 79 10.56 -2.03 9.05
CA GLY A 79 10.61 -3.29 9.80
C GLY A 79 11.87 -4.12 9.55
N VAL A 80 12.62 -3.83 8.48
CA VAL A 80 13.86 -4.54 8.13
C VAL A 80 15.03 -3.99 8.94
N ALA A 81 15.26 -4.53 10.13
CA ALA A 81 16.28 -4.00 11.07
C ALA A 81 17.71 -4.02 10.49
N GLU A 82 18.07 -5.09 9.77
CA GLU A 82 19.37 -5.28 9.13
C GLU A 82 19.20 -5.50 7.63
N PRO A 83 19.15 -4.43 6.82
CA PRO A 83 19.05 -4.56 5.37
C PRO A 83 20.28 -5.28 4.79
N GLY A 84 20.05 -6.27 3.93
CA GLY A 84 21.09 -6.95 3.19
C GLY A 84 21.82 -6.05 2.20
N ALA A 85 22.90 -6.55 1.62
CA ALA A 85 23.56 -5.90 0.51
C ALA A 85 22.65 -5.83 -0.72
N PHE A 86 22.92 -4.89 -1.61
CA PHE A 86 22.23 -4.80 -2.90
C PHE A 86 22.44 -6.08 -3.71
N ASP A 87 21.36 -6.68 -4.20
CA ASP A 87 21.43 -7.84 -5.07
C ASP A 87 21.42 -7.38 -6.55
N PRO A 88 22.46 -7.70 -7.32
CA PRO A 88 22.53 -7.37 -8.74
C PRO A 88 21.41 -7.95 -9.60
N ALA A 89 20.72 -8.99 -9.12
CA ALA A 89 19.57 -9.58 -9.82
C ALA A 89 18.33 -8.69 -9.76
N TRP A 90 18.23 -7.75 -8.83
CA TRP A 90 17.08 -6.87 -8.73
C TRP A 90 17.01 -5.92 -9.94
N GLN A 91 15.83 -5.88 -10.53
CA GLN A 91 15.50 -4.93 -11.59
C GLN A 91 14.83 -3.68 -11.02
N VAL A 92 14.12 -3.82 -9.91
CA VAL A 92 13.45 -2.72 -9.24
C VAL A 92 13.78 -2.75 -7.75
N VAL A 93 14.06 -1.57 -7.19
CA VAL A 93 14.20 -1.34 -5.75
C VAL A 93 12.99 -0.59 -5.25
N ILE A 94 12.30 -1.13 -4.25
CA ILE A 94 11.16 -0.51 -3.59
C ILE A 94 11.53 -0.20 -2.14
N MET A 95 11.28 1.05 -1.72
CA MET A 95 11.58 1.57 -0.38
C MET A 95 10.30 2.15 0.22
N ASP A 96 9.75 1.52 1.25
CA ASP A 96 8.53 1.99 1.92
C ASP A 96 8.83 2.60 3.28
N ASP A 97 8.01 3.58 3.69
CA ASP A 97 8.12 4.31 4.97
C ASP A 97 9.53 4.85 5.23
N VAL A 98 10.16 5.47 4.20
CA VAL A 98 11.56 5.93 4.27
C VAL A 98 11.81 6.94 5.39
N ASP A 99 10.81 7.70 5.81
CA ASP A 99 10.88 8.66 6.92
C ASP A 99 11.11 8.01 8.29
N ALA A 100 10.80 6.72 8.42
CA ALA A 100 11.02 5.93 9.64
C ALA A 100 12.37 5.18 9.65
N TYR A 101 13.22 5.35 8.63
CA TYR A 101 14.48 4.62 8.51
C TYR A 101 15.50 5.01 9.57
N SER A 102 16.05 4.02 10.26
CA SER A 102 17.23 4.16 11.12
C SER A 102 18.47 4.56 10.30
N ALA A 103 19.53 4.97 10.96
CA ALA A 103 20.79 5.34 10.30
C ALA A 103 21.36 4.17 9.45
N VAL A 104 21.21 2.92 9.91
CA VAL A 104 21.64 1.72 9.18
C VAL A 104 20.82 1.54 7.91
N GLN A 105 19.50 1.67 8.02
CA GLN A 105 18.60 1.58 6.87
C GLN A 105 18.83 2.71 5.86
N GLN A 106 19.05 3.93 6.33
CA GLN A 106 19.37 5.07 5.44
C GLN A 106 20.66 4.83 4.66
N HIS A 107 21.70 4.25 5.31
CA HIS A 107 22.94 3.89 4.65
C HIS A 107 22.73 2.80 3.59
N ALA A 108 21.99 1.76 3.91
CA ALA A 108 21.66 0.67 2.98
C ALA A 108 20.80 1.19 1.81
N ALA A 109 19.76 2.00 2.10
CA ALA A 109 18.89 2.61 1.08
C ALA A 109 19.68 3.48 0.10
N PHE A 110 20.62 4.28 0.60
CA PHE A 110 21.51 5.06 -0.25
C PHE A 110 22.35 4.16 -1.16
N ASN A 111 22.95 3.10 -0.62
CA ASN A 111 23.75 2.14 -1.39
C ASN A 111 22.90 1.43 -2.45
N TRP A 112 21.70 0.97 -2.09
CA TRP A 112 20.76 0.36 -3.03
C TRP A 112 20.38 1.33 -4.15
N PHE A 113 20.10 2.59 -3.78
CA PHE A 113 19.79 3.63 -4.76
C PHE A 113 20.94 3.86 -5.75
N VAL A 114 22.17 4.00 -5.23
CA VAL A 114 23.35 4.22 -6.06
C VAL A 114 23.57 3.06 -7.03
N HIS A 115 23.48 1.81 -6.54
CA HIS A 115 23.67 0.63 -7.39
C HIS A 115 22.54 0.48 -8.42
N ALA A 116 21.30 0.80 -8.05
CA ALA A 116 20.17 0.74 -8.98
C ALA A 116 20.29 1.79 -10.10
N MET A 117 20.81 2.99 -9.78
CA MET A 117 20.88 4.11 -10.70
C MET A 117 22.26 4.27 -11.37
N ALA A 118 23.25 3.40 -11.04
CA ALA A 118 24.58 3.47 -11.61
C ALA A 118 24.55 3.09 -13.10
N PRO A 119 25.10 3.91 -13.99
CA PRO A 119 25.25 3.53 -15.39
C PRO A 119 26.32 2.44 -15.49
N GLY A 120 25.93 1.21 -15.72
CA GLY A 120 26.89 0.12 -15.89
C GLY A 120 26.24 -1.17 -16.40
N GLN A 121 26.85 -1.75 -17.42
CA GLN A 121 26.61 -3.12 -17.93
C GLN A 121 25.18 -3.47 -18.39
N GLY A 122 24.51 -2.57 -19.14
CA GLY A 122 23.40 -2.98 -20.02
C GLY A 122 22.06 -3.28 -19.33
N GLN A 123 21.98 -3.30 -18.01
CA GLN A 123 20.74 -3.57 -17.29
C GLN A 123 20.23 -2.30 -16.59
N GLN A 124 19.20 -1.71 -17.15
CA GLN A 124 18.52 -0.58 -16.53
C GLN A 124 17.71 -1.06 -15.32
N ARG A 125 17.85 -0.35 -14.21
CA ARG A 125 17.12 -0.61 -12.95
C ARG A 125 16.33 0.61 -12.55
N TRP A 126 15.36 0.43 -11.67
CA TRP A 126 14.42 1.47 -11.27
C TRP A 126 14.23 1.55 -9.77
N VAL A 127 13.89 2.74 -9.28
CA VAL A 127 13.62 3.00 -7.87
C VAL A 127 12.23 3.58 -7.72
N LEU A 128 11.44 2.95 -6.83
CA LEU A 128 10.15 3.44 -6.38
C LEU A 128 10.18 3.53 -4.85
N ALA A 129 9.88 4.71 -4.30
CA ALA A 129 9.95 4.91 -2.87
C ALA A 129 8.71 5.63 -2.32
N ALA A 130 8.44 5.45 -1.03
CA ALA A 130 7.36 6.16 -0.36
C ALA A 130 7.70 6.58 1.08
N GLY A 131 7.07 7.69 1.52
CA GLY A 131 7.18 8.20 2.87
C GLY A 131 6.01 9.10 3.25
N ALA A 132 5.99 9.57 4.50
CA ALA A 132 4.92 10.43 5.01
C ALA A 132 5.02 11.87 4.50
N LEU A 133 6.22 12.36 4.22
CA LEU A 133 6.53 13.76 3.92
C LEU A 133 7.13 13.92 2.51
N PRO A 134 6.98 15.11 1.89
CA PRO A 134 7.68 15.40 0.65
C PRO A 134 9.21 15.38 0.87
N PRO A 135 10.02 15.09 -0.16
CA PRO A 135 11.46 14.89 -0.02
C PRO A 135 12.17 16.04 0.72
N SER A 136 11.78 17.29 0.49
CA SER A 136 12.37 18.47 1.13
C SER A 136 12.21 18.53 2.66
N HIS A 137 11.24 17.78 3.21
CA HIS A 137 10.91 17.77 4.65
C HIS A 137 11.32 16.45 5.34
N LEU A 138 11.91 15.51 4.62
CA LEU A 138 12.38 14.25 5.20
C LEU A 138 13.60 14.50 6.11
N ASN A 139 13.56 13.96 7.32
CA ASN A 139 14.71 13.94 8.22
C ASN A 139 15.65 12.77 7.90
N LEU A 140 16.21 12.79 6.70
CA LEU A 140 17.15 11.80 6.20
C LEU A 140 18.49 12.44 5.90
N ARG A 141 19.52 11.60 5.76
CA ARG A 141 20.82 12.05 5.24
C ARG A 141 20.61 12.78 3.90
N GLU A 142 21.34 13.86 3.69
CA GLU A 142 21.11 14.79 2.58
C GLU A 142 21.23 14.14 1.21
N ASP A 143 22.20 13.25 1.05
CA ASP A 143 22.46 12.55 -0.21
C ASP A 143 21.29 11.59 -0.61
N LEU A 144 20.65 10.90 0.34
CA LEU A 144 19.48 10.08 0.09
C LEU A 144 18.25 10.96 -0.20
N ARG A 145 18.03 11.98 0.63
CA ARG A 145 16.92 12.92 0.49
C ARG A 145 16.88 13.60 -0.89
N THR A 146 18.03 14.10 -1.33
CA THR A 146 18.17 14.75 -2.64
C THR A 146 17.85 13.79 -3.78
N ARG A 147 18.28 12.53 -3.68
CA ARG A 147 18.02 11.51 -4.69
C ARG A 147 16.56 11.11 -4.78
N LEU A 148 15.87 10.98 -3.64
CA LEU A 148 14.43 10.70 -3.61
C LEU A 148 13.60 11.83 -4.24
N GLY A 149 14.08 13.08 -4.16
CA GLY A 149 13.43 14.25 -4.77
C GLY A 149 13.81 14.52 -6.22
N TRP A 150 14.73 13.76 -6.79
CA TRP A 150 15.31 14.06 -8.13
C TRP A 150 14.36 13.71 -9.29
N GLY A 151 13.46 12.75 -9.12
CA GLY A 151 12.58 12.25 -10.19
C GLY A 151 11.13 12.71 -10.08
N HIS A 152 10.21 11.78 -10.33
CA HIS A 152 8.79 12.03 -10.22
C HIS A 152 8.34 11.98 -8.75
N VAL A 153 7.69 13.04 -8.29
CA VAL A 153 7.21 13.15 -6.90
C VAL A 153 5.71 13.40 -6.90
N PHE A 154 4.95 12.49 -6.26
CA PHE A 154 3.49 12.59 -6.18
C PHE A 154 3.02 12.57 -4.73
N GLN A 155 2.03 13.42 -4.45
CA GLN A 155 1.28 13.34 -3.19
C GLN A 155 0.13 12.38 -3.33
N LEU A 156 -0.01 11.44 -2.40
CA LEU A 156 -1.20 10.63 -2.21
C LEU A 156 -2.07 11.21 -1.10
N LYS A 157 -3.31 11.51 -1.41
CA LYS A 157 -4.32 12.04 -0.49
C LYS A 157 -5.13 10.90 0.11
N VAL A 158 -5.47 11.01 1.38
CA VAL A 158 -6.42 10.11 2.03
C VAL A 158 -7.81 10.31 1.42
N LEU A 159 -8.53 9.22 1.21
CA LEU A 159 -9.91 9.28 0.75
C LEU A 159 -10.81 9.92 1.82
N ASP A 160 -11.66 10.82 1.42
CA ASP A 160 -12.72 11.35 2.29
C ASP A 160 -13.76 10.26 2.62
N GLU A 161 -14.69 10.58 3.52
CA GLU A 161 -15.70 9.62 3.97
C GLU A 161 -16.64 9.20 2.83
N ALA A 162 -17.04 10.14 1.96
CA ALA A 162 -17.90 9.84 0.83
C ALA A 162 -17.21 8.91 -0.18
N GLN A 163 -15.94 9.14 -0.44
CA GLN A 163 -15.11 8.30 -1.31
C GLN A 163 -14.92 6.90 -0.72
N ARG A 164 -14.62 6.78 0.59
CA ARG A 164 -14.50 5.47 1.26
C ARG A 164 -15.82 4.70 1.21
N ARG A 165 -16.95 5.40 1.44
CA ARG A 165 -18.29 4.81 1.33
C ARG A 165 -18.56 4.29 -0.08
N ALA A 166 -18.22 5.08 -1.09
CA ALA A 166 -18.40 4.69 -2.50
C ALA A 166 -17.56 3.44 -2.85
N VAL A 167 -16.29 3.41 -2.41
CA VAL A 167 -15.42 2.25 -2.62
C VAL A 167 -15.94 1.00 -1.90
N LEU A 168 -16.35 1.14 -0.62
CA LEU A 168 -16.87 0.02 0.15
C LEU A 168 -18.13 -0.56 -0.51
N ARG A 169 -19.03 0.31 -1.00
CA ARG A 169 -20.23 -0.10 -1.74
C ARG A 169 -19.87 -0.84 -3.01
N GLN A 170 -19.02 -0.25 -3.84
CA GLN A 170 -18.59 -0.87 -5.11
C GLN A 170 -17.93 -2.23 -4.89
N GLN A 171 -17.09 -2.35 -3.88
CA GLN A 171 -16.41 -3.61 -3.56
C GLN A 171 -17.35 -4.67 -2.98
N ALA A 172 -18.36 -4.27 -2.23
CA ALA A 172 -19.41 -5.16 -1.74
C ALA A 172 -20.28 -5.68 -2.91
N GLU A 173 -20.71 -4.78 -3.79
CA GLU A 173 -21.49 -5.12 -4.99
C GLU A 173 -20.72 -6.06 -5.93
N ALA A 174 -19.41 -5.86 -6.13
CA ALA A 174 -18.56 -6.72 -6.93
C ALA A 174 -18.48 -8.17 -6.40
N ARG A 175 -18.71 -8.36 -5.08
CA ARG A 175 -18.79 -9.67 -4.40
C ARG A 175 -20.22 -10.22 -4.33
N GLY A 176 -21.20 -9.50 -4.89
CA GLY A 176 -22.62 -9.86 -4.77
C GLY A 176 -23.20 -9.58 -3.38
N VAL A 177 -22.52 -8.79 -2.57
CA VAL A 177 -22.94 -8.44 -1.20
C VAL A 177 -23.66 -7.09 -1.22
N PHE A 178 -24.89 -7.06 -0.67
CA PHE A 178 -25.63 -5.82 -0.49
C PHE A 178 -25.47 -5.30 0.93
N LEU A 179 -24.79 -4.16 1.08
CA LEU A 179 -24.66 -3.45 2.36
C LEU A 179 -25.70 -2.34 2.46
N LYS A 180 -26.59 -2.43 3.46
CA LYS A 180 -27.51 -1.34 3.78
C LYS A 180 -26.75 -0.14 4.32
N ASP A 181 -27.29 1.08 4.16
CA ASP A 181 -26.64 2.31 4.62
C ASP A 181 -26.31 2.30 6.11
N GLU A 182 -27.21 1.79 6.96
CA GLU A 182 -26.98 1.64 8.40
C GLU A 182 -25.79 0.71 8.74
N VAL A 183 -25.58 -0.33 7.93
CA VAL A 183 -24.45 -1.25 8.08
C VAL A 183 -23.15 -0.58 7.64
N MET A 184 -23.18 0.15 6.53
CA MET A 184 -22.04 0.95 6.08
C MET A 184 -21.63 2.03 7.08
N ASP A 185 -22.61 2.77 7.65
CA ASP A 185 -22.37 3.74 8.71
C ASP A 185 -21.73 3.08 9.93
N TYR A 186 -22.22 1.92 10.33
CA TYR A 186 -21.65 1.17 11.44
C TYR A 186 -20.19 0.78 11.17
N ILE A 187 -19.89 0.27 9.99
CA ILE A 187 -18.54 -0.12 9.57
C ILE A 187 -17.60 1.09 9.55
N LEU A 188 -17.98 2.17 8.85
CA LEU A 188 -17.13 3.36 8.70
C LEU A 188 -16.86 4.11 10.00
N ASN A 189 -17.79 4.06 10.96
CA ASN A 189 -17.66 4.71 12.27
C ASN A 189 -16.88 3.88 13.28
N ARG A 190 -16.89 2.55 13.17
CA ARG A 190 -16.35 1.66 14.21
C ARG A 190 -14.97 1.10 13.85
N PHE A 191 -14.71 0.89 12.58
CA PHE A 191 -13.47 0.27 12.11
C PHE A 191 -12.46 1.29 11.56
N SER A 192 -11.28 0.82 11.23
CA SER A 192 -10.20 1.65 10.72
C SER A 192 -10.64 2.48 9.50
N ARG A 193 -10.09 3.68 9.40
CA ARG A 193 -10.27 4.54 8.21
C ARG A 193 -9.40 4.10 7.04
N ASP A 194 -8.51 3.17 7.25
CA ASP A 194 -7.68 2.57 6.21
C ASP A 194 -8.51 1.66 5.31
N LEU A 195 -8.42 1.89 4.02
CA LEU A 195 -9.20 1.15 3.02
C LEU A 195 -8.82 -0.33 2.96
N GLY A 196 -7.54 -0.66 3.15
CA GLY A 196 -7.08 -2.05 3.18
C GLY A 196 -7.74 -2.85 4.30
N SER A 197 -7.78 -2.28 5.51
CA SER A 197 -8.46 -2.87 6.66
C SER A 197 -9.97 -3.02 6.43
N LEU A 198 -10.60 -2.05 5.76
CA LEU A 198 -12.03 -2.13 5.41
C LEU A 198 -12.30 -3.23 4.37
N MET A 199 -11.41 -3.44 3.42
CA MET A 199 -11.53 -4.53 2.44
C MET A 199 -11.34 -5.89 3.10
N GLY A 200 -10.34 -6.05 3.98
CA GLY A 200 -10.16 -7.27 4.78
C GLY A 200 -11.39 -7.60 5.63
N LEU A 201 -11.97 -6.59 6.28
CA LEU A 201 -13.22 -6.76 7.02
C LEU A 201 -14.38 -7.21 6.12
N LEU A 202 -14.49 -6.64 4.92
CA LEU A 202 -15.53 -7.02 3.97
C LEU A 202 -15.39 -8.48 3.53
N ASP A 203 -14.17 -8.94 3.27
CA ASP A 203 -13.89 -10.34 2.90
C ASP A 203 -14.25 -11.31 4.02
N GLN A 204 -13.96 -10.95 5.29
CA GLN A 204 -14.37 -11.75 6.46
C GLN A 204 -15.88 -11.79 6.63
N LEU A 205 -16.54 -10.63 6.47
CA LEU A 205 -17.99 -10.55 6.59
C LEU A 205 -18.71 -11.35 5.52
N ASP A 206 -18.17 -11.37 4.29
CA ASP A 206 -18.71 -12.19 3.20
C ASP A 206 -18.60 -13.68 3.52
N GLN A 207 -17.40 -14.15 3.93
CA GLN A 207 -17.19 -15.54 4.33
C GLN A 207 -18.06 -15.95 5.53
N TYR A 208 -18.15 -15.09 6.55
CA TYR A 208 -18.97 -15.35 7.72
C TYR A 208 -20.47 -15.40 7.38
N ALA A 209 -20.94 -14.48 6.55
CA ALA A 209 -22.32 -14.44 6.08
C ALA A 209 -22.71 -15.67 5.27
N LEU A 210 -21.78 -16.17 4.41
CA LEU A 210 -21.97 -17.42 3.67
C LEU A 210 -22.02 -18.63 4.60
N ARG A 211 -21.15 -18.70 5.62
CA ARG A 211 -21.15 -19.79 6.61
C ARG A 211 -22.44 -19.82 7.42
N GLU A 212 -22.91 -18.69 7.87
CA GLU A 212 -24.14 -18.55 8.66
C GLU A 212 -25.41 -18.56 7.80
N GLN A 213 -25.30 -18.54 6.47
CA GLN A 213 -26.40 -18.43 5.51
C GLN A 213 -27.32 -17.23 5.79
N ARG A 214 -26.73 -16.09 6.16
CA ARG A 214 -27.45 -14.87 6.56
C ARG A 214 -26.86 -13.65 5.84
N GLY A 215 -27.75 -12.69 5.53
CA GLY A 215 -27.29 -11.39 4.98
C GLY A 215 -26.51 -10.58 6.00
N ILE A 216 -25.55 -9.76 5.49
CA ILE A 216 -24.72 -8.90 6.34
C ILE A 216 -25.61 -7.85 7.04
N SER A 217 -25.52 -7.83 8.35
CA SER A 217 -26.28 -6.96 9.26
C SER A 217 -25.43 -6.60 10.47
N ILE A 218 -25.79 -5.53 11.19
CA ILE A 218 -25.07 -5.14 12.42
C ILE A 218 -25.00 -6.27 13.46
N PRO A 219 -26.09 -7.04 13.72
CA PRO A 219 -26.00 -8.22 14.58
C PRO A 219 -25.01 -9.26 14.10
N LEU A 220 -24.96 -9.56 12.78
CA LEU A 220 -24.00 -10.51 12.21
C LEU A 220 -22.55 -10.05 12.42
N ILE A 221 -22.26 -8.76 12.18
CA ILE A 221 -20.94 -8.19 12.44
C ILE A 221 -20.53 -8.37 13.91
N LYS A 222 -21.44 -8.10 14.83
CA LYS A 222 -21.18 -8.26 16.27
C LYS A 222 -20.91 -9.72 16.65
N SER A 223 -21.68 -10.68 16.08
CA SER A 223 -21.43 -12.11 16.30
C SER A 223 -20.07 -12.53 15.81
N MET A 224 -19.68 -12.16 14.58
CA MET A 224 -18.36 -12.46 14.03
C MET A 224 -17.24 -11.96 14.95
N LEU A 225 -17.34 -10.72 15.44
CA LEU A 225 -16.34 -10.12 16.33
C LEU A 225 -16.28 -10.81 17.71
N SER A 226 -17.37 -11.40 18.17
CA SER A 226 -17.41 -12.14 19.46
C SER A 226 -16.77 -13.52 19.31
N ASP A 227 -17.00 -14.19 18.18
CA ASP A 227 -16.43 -15.50 17.89
C ASP A 227 -14.90 -15.43 17.73
N ASP A 228 -14.37 -14.34 17.15
CA ASP A 228 -12.92 -14.11 17.00
C ASP A 228 -12.22 -13.91 18.36
N ILE A 229 -12.92 -13.36 19.36
CA ILE A 229 -12.37 -13.15 20.72
C ILE A 229 -12.31 -14.46 21.51
N GLU A 230 -13.21 -15.42 21.26
CA GLU A 230 -13.22 -16.72 21.96
C GLU A 230 -12.22 -17.72 21.38
N THR A 231 -11.69 -17.46 20.18
CA THR A 231 -10.73 -18.35 19.47
C THR A 231 -9.28 -17.89 19.58
N SER A 232 -8.99 -16.73 20.19
CA SER A 232 -7.66 -16.14 20.39
C SER A 232 -7.19 -16.26 21.82
#